data_d13563a023315d564193cd7b00153347
#
_entry.id   d13563a023315d564193cd7b00153347
#
_cell.length_a   1.000
_cell.length_b   1.000
_cell.length_c   1.000
_cell.angle_alpha   90.00
_cell.angle_beta   90.00
_cell.angle_gamma   90.00
#
_symmetry.space_group_name_H-M   'P 1'
#
loop_
_entity.id
_entity.type
_entity.pdbx_description
1 polymer ?
#
loop_
_entity_poly.entity_id
_entity_poly.type
_entity_poly.pdbx_seq_one_letter_code
_entity_poly.pdbx_strand_id
1 'polypeptide(L)'
;MVISLLFVSSGTLSVVTCSSSDIPTESSAVPSIVSGTVFESVVEYDAGENPLGITLGDLNGDNKNDILVTSPRKQDGISTTADGSMTLFLNNSSSTSSFPFSSSTISPVTADWRQDVISADFTGDNKTDLVVTQTDQDKIKLLRNDGNANFTDNGSLTVGDVPIKLISGDWNSDNQIDLIVVNRDNSSISILQNSNGVFSVSQTLSVSEHPIQVASADWDGDNDTDLAVLSKESTLVQIWLNSGSGIFSAQSNTYTVGSLPIDMISGDWNCDSNQDLAVSNFGDSTLSLIYGNGTGDFDSPLTISTRSGPRTMVAADFDNDSKMDFVVGHKFLVSTSGSALITGDFSLTLSDNGSSTGYVTPVSFAASLDKGGAAPADLAISYVDNDSKLDLLITLPFSKKIALLSGKQYYGNLSCP
;
A
#
# COMPACT_ATOMS: atom_id res chain seq x y z
N MET A 1 -1.37 7.54 -14.99
CA MET A 1 -2.10 6.72 -13.99
C MET A 1 -1.06 6.09 -13.10
N VAL A 2 -0.79 6.69 -11.97
CA VAL A 2 0.12 6.13 -10.98
C VAL A 2 -0.75 5.64 -9.85
N ILE A 3 -1.07 4.35 -9.88
CA ILE A 3 -1.54 3.64 -8.69
C ILE A 3 -0.35 3.69 -7.74
N SER A 4 -0.56 3.93 -6.45
CA SER A 4 0.45 3.74 -5.40
C SER A 4 0.82 2.26 -5.24
N LEU A 5 1.01 1.60 -6.33
CA LEU A 5 1.53 0.27 -6.55
C LEU A 5 2.58 0.45 -7.62
N LEU A 6 3.82 0.67 -7.19
CA LEU A 6 4.94 0.75 -8.11
C LEU A 6 5.16 -0.63 -8.74
N PHE A 7 4.53 -0.85 -9.89
CA PHE A 7 4.91 -1.95 -10.76
C PHE A 7 6.01 -1.46 -11.70
N VAL A 8 7.24 -1.74 -11.36
CA VAL A 8 8.32 -1.69 -12.32
C VAL A 8 8.61 -3.12 -12.75
N SER A 9 7.97 -3.58 -13.80
CA SER A 9 8.48 -4.68 -14.62
C SER A 9 8.58 -4.21 -16.06
N SER A 10 9.67 -4.56 -16.71
CA SER A 10 9.96 -4.32 -18.11
C SER A 10 8.81 -4.78 -19.01
N GLY A 11 8.05 -3.83 -19.56
CA GLY A 11 7.19 -4.03 -20.71
C GLY A 11 5.72 -4.30 -20.41
N THR A 12 4.92 -3.29 -20.78
CA THR A 12 3.47 -3.25 -20.90
C THR A 12 2.66 -3.21 -19.61
N LEU A 13 2.26 -2.00 -19.26
CA LEU A 13 1.16 -1.71 -18.34
C LEU A 13 -0.11 -2.33 -18.93
N SER A 14 -0.64 -3.39 -18.32
CA SER A 14 -1.98 -3.87 -18.63
C SER A 14 -2.95 -3.09 -17.75
N VAL A 15 -3.55 -2.06 -18.32
CA VAL A 15 -4.74 -1.43 -17.71
C VAL A 15 -5.85 -2.45 -17.80
N VAL A 16 -6.33 -2.97 -16.68
CA VAL A 16 -7.58 -3.71 -16.64
C VAL A 16 -8.69 -2.68 -16.85
N THR A 17 -9.20 -2.60 -18.05
CA THR A 17 -10.39 -1.79 -18.35
C THR A 17 -11.60 -2.68 -18.22
N CYS A 18 -12.49 -2.37 -17.27
CA CYS A 18 -13.82 -2.97 -17.24
C CYS A 18 -14.60 -2.57 -18.49
N SER A 19 -15.28 -3.50 -19.14
CA SER A 19 -16.16 -3.21 -20.26
C SER A 19 -17.60 -3.10 -19.77
N SER A 20 -18.28 -2.01 -20.13
CA SER A 20 -19.67 -1.72 -19.74
C SER A 20 -20.73 -2.66 -20.37
N SER A 21 -20.31 -3.71 -21.11
CA SER A 21 -21.20 -4.66 -21.76
C SER A 21 -21.57 -5.87 -20.90
N ASP A 22 -21.00 -6.03 -19.70
CA ASP A 22 -21.05 -7.27 -18.93
C ASP A 22 -21.94 -7.14 -17.67
N ILE A 23 -23.15 -6.60 -17.80
CA ILE A 23 -24.17 -6.69 -16.75
C ILE A 23 -24.99 -7.97 -16.96
N PRO A 24 -24.69 -9.08 -16.29
CA PRO A 24 -25.53 -10.25 -16.33
C PRO A 24 -26.77 -10.03 -15.46
N THR A 25 -27.92 -10.32 -16.00
CA THR A 25 -29.24 -10.26 -15.32
C THR A 25 -29.65 -11.57 -14.65
N GLU A 26 -28.75 -12.48 -14.39
CA GLU A 26 -29.06 -13.75 -13.70
C GLU A 26 -28.12 -14.05 -12.53
N SER A 27 -28.75 -14.35 -11.39
CA SER A 27 -28.12 -14.83 -10.15
C SER A 27 -27.37 -16.14 -10.40
N SER A 28 -26.07 -16.06 -10.68
CA SER A 28 -25.19 -17.22 -10.58
C SER A 28 -24.77 -17.38 -9.12
N ALA A 29 -24.91 -18.58 -8.58
CA ALA A 29 -24.46 -18.88 -7.22
C ALA A 29 -22.95 -18.60 -7.12
N VAL A 30 -22.58 -17.67 -6.24
CA VAL A 30 -21.18 -17.38 -5.91
C VAL A 30 -20.51 -18.69 -5.48
N PRO A 31 -19.40 -19.10 -6.08
CA PRO A 31 -18.68 -20.28 -5.63
C PRO A 31 -18.25 -20.05 -4.18
N SER A 32 -18.59 -20.95 -3.27
CA SER A 32 -18.13 -20.91 -1.90
C SER A 32 -16.62 -21.12 -1.89
N ILE A 33 -15.85 -20.03 -1.76
CA ILE A 33 -14.40 -20.08 -1.62
C ILE A 33 -14.11 -20.70 -0.25
N VAL A 34 -13.64 -21.92 -0.25
CA VAL A 34 -13.12 -22.60 0.92
C VAL A 34 -11.73 -22.03 1.22
N SER A 35 -11.45 -21.74 2.47
CA SER A 35 -10.14 -21.25 2.92
C SER A 35 -9.00 -22.09 2.30
N GLY A 36 -8.07 -21.43 1.58
CA GLY A 36 -6.95 -22.07 0.91
C GLY A 36 -7.02 -22.09 -0.62
N THR A 37 -7.96 -21.39 -1.24
CA THR A 37 -8.14 -21.42 -2.69
C THR A 37 -7.42 -20.31 -3.45
N VAL A 38 -7.13 -19.16 -2.84
CA VAL A 38 -6.49 -18.02 -3.50
C VAL A 38 -4.96 -18.05 -3.38
N PHE A 39 -4.44 -18.58 -2.28
CA PHE A 39 -3.00 -18.73 -2.06
C PHE A 39 -2.62 -20.18 -1.80
N GLU A 40 -1.46 -20.62 -2.36
CA GLU A 40 -1.02 -22.02 -2.29
C GLU A 40 -0.12 -22.31 -1.09
N SER A 41 0.74 -21.38 -0.73
CA SER A 41 1.76 -21.58 0.31
C SER A 41 2.05 -20.30 1.06
N VAL A 42 2.54 -20.44 2.27
CA VAL A 42 3.05 -19.34 3.10
C VAL A 42 4.51 -19.63 3.42
N VAL A 43 5.38 -18.66 3.14
CA VAL A 43 6.78 -18.70 3.53
C VAL A 43 7.08 -17.48 4.38
N GLU A 44 7.76 -17.67 5.50
CA GLU A 44 8.13 -16.59 6.41
C GLU A 44 9.63 -16.36 6.43
N TYR A 45 10.03 -15.08 6.51
CA TYR A 45 11.41 -14.65 6.64
C TYR A 45 11.59 -13.71 7.83
N ASP A 46 12.71 -13.81 8.52
CA ASP A 46 13.05 -12.87 9.58
C ASP A 46 13.33 -11.48 8.99
N ALA A 47 12.59 -10.47 9.45
CA ALA A 47 12.62 -9.12 8.90
C ALA A 47 13.19 -8.07 9.90
N GLY A 48 13.76 -8.51 11.01
CA GLY A 48 14.27 -7.63 12.06
C GLY A 48 13.20 -7.21 13.07
N GLU A 49 13.56 -6.33 13.98
CA GLU A 49 12.67 -5.90 15.07
C GLU A 49 11.59 -4.95 14.55
N ASN A 50 10.32 -5.29 14.77
CA ASN A 50 9.17 -4.43 14.47
C ASN A 50 9.10 -3.96 12.99
N PRO A 51 9.04 -4.88 11.99
CA PRO A 51 8.92 -4.50 10.59
C PRO A 51 7.60 -3.74 10.34
N LEU A 52 7.66 -2.58 9.68
CA LEU A 52 6.52 -1.71 9.39
C LEU A 52 6.33 -1.49 7.89
N GLY A 53 7.11 -0.61 7.27
CA GLY A 53 6.97 -0.28 5.86
C GLY A 53 7.63 -1.32 4.96
N ILE A 54 7.04 -1.57 3.80
CA ILE A 54 7.55 -2.47 2.77
C ILE A 54 7.58 -1.77 1.42
N THR A 55 8.64 -1.97 0.66
CA THR A 55 8.73 -1.53 -0.75
C THR A 55 9.33 -2.62 -1.61
N LEU A 56 9.06 -2.55 -2.90
CA LEU A 56 9.44 -3.53 -3.91
C LEU A 56 10.15 -2.85 -5.08
N GLY A 57 11.14 -3.50 -5.66
CA GLY A 57 11.83 -3.02 -6.85
C GLY A 57 13.04 -3.88 -7.19
N ASP A 58 13.55 -3.73 -8.39
CA ASP A 58 14.84 -4.30 -8.76
C ASP A 58 15.94 -3.45 -8.12
N LEU A 59 16.47 -3.93 -7.00
CA LEU A 59 17.47 -3.21 -6.22
C LEU A 59 18.91 -3.63 -6.57
N ASN A 60 19.08 -4.76 -7.28
CA ASN A 60 20.38 -5.28 -7.64
C ASN A 60 20.67 -5.32 -9.14
N GLY A 61 19.73 -4.90 -10.00
CA GLY A 61 19.90 -4.84 -11.46
C GLY A 61 19.68 -6.17 -12.18
N ASP A 62 19.01 -7.17 -11.55
CA ASP A 62 18.76 -8.48 -12.14
C ASP A 62 17.37 -8.61 -12.79
N ASN A 63 16.61 -7.54 -12.87
CA ASN A 63 15.24 -7.43 -13.38
C ASN A 63 14.21 -8.28 -12.63
N LYS A 64 14.42 -8.53 -11.35
CA LYS A 64 13.43 -9.13 -10.46
C LYS A 64 13.08 -8.18 -9.34
N ASN A 65 11.86 -8.30 -8.84
CA ASN A 65 11.45 -7.54 -7.68
C ASN A 65 12.11 -8.11 -6.41
N ASP A 66 12.96 -7.30 -5.81
CA ASP A 66 13.48 -7.48 -4.46
C ASP A 66 12.52 -6.85 -3.45
N ILE A 67 12.67 -7.17 -2.18
CA ILE A 67 11.83 -6.63 -1.10
C ILE A 67 12.73 -5.87 -0.13
N LEU A 68 12.32 -4.67 0.25
CA LEU A 68 12.93 -3.93 1.34
C LEU A 68 11.91 -3.65 2.45
N VAL A 69 12.29 -3.92 3.68
CA VAL A 69 11.44 -3.73 4.86
C VAL A 69 12.11 -2.79 5.83
N THR A 70 11.39 -1.77 6.30
CA THR A 70 11.85 -0.89 7.39
C THR A 70 11.47 -1.47 8.74
N SER A 71 12.40 -1.41 9.69
CA SER A 71 12.22 -1.83 11.06
C SER A 71 12.62 -0.67 11.98
N PRO A 72 11.69 0.23 12.31
CA PRO A 72 11.98 1.37 13.14
C PRO A 72 12.32 0.95 14.58
N ARG A 73 13.05 1.81 15.29
CA ARG A 73 13.41 1.60 16.69
C ARG A 73 12.15 1.50 17.57
N LYS A 74 12.15 0.62 18.56
CA LYS A 74 11.09 0.57 19.57
C LYS A 74 11.14 1.80 20.48
N GLN A 75 9.97 2.41 20.70
CA GLN A 75 9.80 3.57 21.59
C GLN A 75 9.69 3.18 23.08
N ASP A 76 10.08 1.97 23.49
CA ASP A 76 9.91 1.49 24.87
C ASP A 76 10.92 2.04 25.87
N GLY A 77 11.87 2.84 25.43
CA GLY A 77 12.92 3.43 26.30
C GLY A 77 13.83 2.39 26.97
N ILE A 78 13.62 1.12 26.74
CA ILE A 78 14.30 0.00 27.43
C ILE A 78 15.31 -0.68 26.50
N SER A 79 15.11 -0.61 25.19
CA SER A 79 16.02 -1.22 24.24
C SER A 79 17.28 -0.36 24.05
N THR A 80 18.41 -0.83 24.58
CA THR A 80 19.75 -0.27 24.35
C THR A 80 20.40 -0.80 23.07
N THR A 81 19.69 -1.60 22.28
CA THR A 81 20.23 -2.25 21.08
C THR A 81 19.66 -1.62 19.82
N ALA A 82 20.58 -1.07 19.08
CA ALA A 82 20.53 -0.74 17.65
C ALA A 82 19.43 0.22 17.17
N ASP A 83 19.91 1.20 16.50
CA ASP A 83 19.24 2.07 15.54
C ASP A 83 18.27 1.31 14.64
N GLY A 84 17.20 1.95 14.16
CA GLY A 84 16.29 1.35 13.20
C GLY A 84 17.06 0.72 12.03
N SER A 85 16.65 -0.44 11.57
CA SER A 85 17.31 -1.19 10.49
C SER A 85 16.40 -1.29 9.27
N MET A 86 16.99 -1.58 8.13
CA MET A 86 16.29 -2.03 6.94
C MET A 86 16.76 -3.43 6.60
N THR A 87 15.83 -4.33 6.30
CA THR A 87 16.16 -5.67 5.83
C THR A 87 15.85 -5.77 4.35
N LEU A 88 16.88 -6.08 3.58
CA LEU A 88 16.80 -6.32 2.16
C LEU A 88 16.68 -7.82 1.91
N PHE A 89 15.76 -8.21 1.06
CA PHE A 89 15.55 -9.56 0.58
C PHE A 89 15.75 -9.58 -0.94
N LEU A 90 16.91 -10.07 -1.38
CA LEU A 90 17.21 -10.23 -2.80
C LEU A 90 16.53 -11.46 -3.36
N ASN A 91 15.83 -11.28 -4.46
CA ASN A 91 15.12 -12.32 -5.16
C ASN A 91 16.07 -13.15 -6.04
N ASN A 92 16.44 -14.34 -5.58
CA ASN A 92 17.31 -15.27 -6.29
C ASN A 92 16.52 -16.34 -7.08
N SER A 93 15.21 -16.13 -7.34
CA SER A 93 14.37 -17.11 -8.01
C SER A 93 14.94 -17.49 -9.38
N SER A 94 15.25 -18.75 -9.55
CA SER A 94 15.41 -19.39 -10.85
C SER A 94 14.06 -20.05 -11.16
N SER A 95 13.51 -19.83 -12.31
CA SER A 95 12.19 -20.19 -12.87
C SER A 95 11.39 -21.41 -12.35
N THR A 96 11.63 -21.93 -11.16
CA THR A 96 10.94 -23.09 -10.58
C THR A 96 10.71 -22.89 -9.09
N SER A 97 9.53 -22.33 -8.76
CA SER A 97 8.75 -22.55 -7.54
C SER A 97 9.51 -22.81 -6.22
N SER A 98 9.93 -21.78 -5.59
CA SER A 98 9.97 -21.53 -4.13
C SER A 98 10.71 -20.21 -3.92
N PHE A 99 10.17 -19.32 -3.12
CA PHE A 99 10.69 -17.98 -2.86
C PHE A 99 12.12 -18.01 -2.28
N PRO A 100 13.20 -18.01 -3.09
CA PRO A 100 14.55 -18.06 -2.59
C PRO A 100 15.07 -16.65 -2.38
N PHE A 101 14.68 -16.01 -1.28
CA PHE A 101 15.26 -14.73 -0.89
C PHE A 101 16.52 -14.94 -0.06
N SER A 102 17.58 -14.21 -0.40
CA SER A 102 18.71 -14.00 0.50
C SER A 102 18.51 -12.68 1.25
N SER A 103 18.51 -12.73 2.58
CA SER A 103 18.35 -11.55 3.40
C SER A 103 19.69 -10.95 3.82
N SER A 104 19.77 -9.63 3.82
CA SER A 104 20.87 -8.86 4.41
C SER A 104 20.33 -7.64 5.13
N THR A 105 21.02 -7.20 6.19
CA THR A 105 20.65 -5.97 6.88
C THR A 105 21.41 -4.81 6.28
N ILE A 106 20.68 -3.77 5.86
CA ILE A 106 21.28 -2.51 5.42
C ILE A 106 21.27 -1.56 6.60
N SER A 107 22.43 -1.11 7.00
CA SER A 107 22.62 -0.09 8.05
C SER A 107 23.37 1.11 7.48
N PRO A 108 22.84 1.83 6.47
CA PRO A 108 23.59 2.95 5.91
C PRO A 108 23.45 4.23 6.74
N VAL A 109 22.64 4.25 7.80
CA VAL A 109 22.22 5.51 8.42
C VAL A 109 21.98 5.39 9.90
N THR A 110 22.57 6.32 10.66
CA THR A 110 22.41 6.52 12.09
C THR A 110 20.94 6.59 12.54
N ALA A 111 20.68 5.96 13.65
CA ALA A 111 19.57 6.01 14.61
C ALA A 111 18.42 6.97 14.30
N ASP A 112 17.52 6.61 13.39
CA ASP A 112 16.34 7.41 13.12
C ASP A 112 15.08 6.53 12.98
N TRP A 113 13.95 7.06 13.44
CA TRP A 113 12.65 6.43 13.29
C TRP A 113 12.22 6.47 11.83
N ARG A 114 12.14 5.31 11.18
CA ARG A 114 11.68 5.20 9.80
C ARG A 114 10.36 4.49 9.80
N GLN A 115 9.30 5.20 9.43
CA GLN A 115 7.97 4.59 9.33
C GLN A 115 7.69 4.08 7.93
N ASP A 116 8.11 4.83 6.91
CA ASP A 116 7.80 4.49 5.52
C ASP A 116 9.04 4.55 4.63
N VAL A 117 9.00 3.77 3.55
CA VAL A 117 10.03 3.70 2.52
C VAL A 117 9.39 3.51 1.16
N ILE A 118 9.91 4.21 0.18
CA ILE A 118 9.54 4.02 -1.23
C ILE A 118 10.79 3.86 -2.08
N SER A 119 10.62 3.19 -3.21
CA SER A 119 11.69 2.89 -4.16
C SER A 119 11.33 3.38 -5.57
N ALA A 120 12.25 4.09 -6.21
CA ALA A 120 12.16 4.52 -7.61
C ALA A 120 13.53 5.02 -8.08
N ASP A 121 13.68 5.26 -9.39
CA ASP A 121 14.84 5.98 -9.92
C ASP A 121 14.67 7.49 -9.66
N PHE A 122 15.13 7.95 -8.49
CA PHE A 122 15.06 9.36 -8.13
C PHE A 122 16.22 10.19 -8.69
N THR A 123 17.30 9.53 -9.09
CA THR A 123 18.51 10.23 -9.59
C THR A 123 18.61 10.29 -11.12
N GLY A 124 17.71 9.61 -11.84
CA GLY A 124 17.67 9.56 -13.31
C GLY A 124 18.80 8.70 -13.92
N ASP A 125 19.37 7.77 -13.12
CA ASP A 125 20.48 6.91 -13.57
C ASP A 125 20.03 5.48 -13.94
N ASN A 126 18.70 5.24 -14.01
CA ASN A 126 18.03 3.98 -14.28
C ASN A 126 18.31 2.90 -13.22
N LYS A 127 18.59 3.30 -11.99
CA LYS A 127 18.71 2.38 -10.85
C LYS A 127 17.69 2.74 -9.79
N THR A 128 17.17 1.73 -9.13
CA THR A 128 16.16 1.94 -8.11
C THR A 128 16.79 2.44 -6.81
N ASP A 129 16.58 3.71 -6.49
CA ASP A 129 16.98 4.37 -5.25
C ASP A 129 15.91 4.20 -4.17
N LEU A 130 16.19 4.67 -2.95
CA LEU A 130 15.25 4.64 -1.83
C LEU A 130 15.08 6.02 -1.22
N VAL A 131 13.84 6.35 -0.87
CA VAL A 131 13.54 7.47 0.04
C VAL A 131 12.88 6.93 1.28
N VAL A 132 13.37 7.37 2.45
CA VAL A 132 12.85 6.98 3.76
C VAL A 132 12.45 8.20 4.58
N THR A 133 11.40 8.06 5.39
CA THR A 133 11.04 9.07 6.40
C THR A 133 12.00 8.99 7.59
N GLN A 134 12.40 10.14 8.13
CA GLN A 134 13.12 10.30 9.40
C GLN A 134 12.19 11.04 10.36
N THR A 135 11.26 10.29 10.93
CA THR A 135 10.10 10.82 11.65
C THR A 135 10.47 11.67 12.87
N ASP A 136 11.54 11.33 13.57
CA ASP A 136 12.04 12.06 14.76
C ASP A 136 12.92 13.27 14.42
N GLN A 137 13.26 13.48 13.16
CA GLN A 137 14.07 14.58 12.69
C GLN A 137 13.32 15.53 11.73
N ASP A 138 12.04 15.27 11.48
CA ASP A 138 11.20 16.04 10.55
C ASP A 138 11.81 16.13 9.14
N LYS A 139 12.35 15.00 8.67
CA LYS A 139 13.07 14.88 7.39
C LYS A 139 12.65 13.67 6.59
N ILE A 140 12.96 13.75 5.32
CA ILE A 140 13.17 12.59 4.45
C ILE A 140 14.65 12.42 4.15
N LYS A 141 15.07 11.22 3.77
CA LYS A 141 16.43 10.92 3.34
C LYS A 141 16.41 10.15 2.04
N LEU A 142 17.24 10.59 1.08
CA LEU A 142 17.50 9.88 -0.16
C LEU A 142 18.74 8.99 0.00
N LEU A 143 18.60 7.73 -0.36
CA LEU A 143 19.65 6.73 -0.42
C LEU A 143 19.84 6.31 -1.88
N ARG A 144 20.96 6.70 -2.47
CA ARG A 144 21.31 6.38 -3.84
C ARG A 144 21.84 4.95 -3.95
N ASN A 145 21.34 4.20 -4.91
CA ASN A 145 21.77 2.87 -5.24
C ASN A 145 22.88 2.86 -6.31
N ASP A 146 23.88 2.00 -6.17
CA ASP A 146 24.91 1.78 -7.21
C ASP A 146 24.46 0.77 -8.29
N GLY A 147 23.24 0.19 -8.14
CA GLY A 147 22.70 -0.85 -9.03
C GLY A 147 23.08 -2.27 -8.61
N ASN A 148 23.72 -2.46 -7.46
CA ASN A 148 24.06 -3.76 -6.88
C ASN A 148 23.53 -3.87 -5.44
N ALA A 149 22.43 -3.18 -5.14
CA ALA A 149 21.85 -3.09 -3.82
C ALA A 149 22.78 -2.48 -2.74
N ASN A 150 23.77 -1.69 -3.14
CA ASN A 150 24.58 -0.91 -2.21
C ASN A 150 24.08 0.55 -2.19
N PHE A 151 23.65 0.99 -1.03
CA PHE A 151 23.03 2.29 -0.84
C PHE A 151 23.97 3.26 -0.16
N THR A 152 24.05 4.47 -0.68
CA THR A 152 24.85 5.58 -0.12
C THR A 152 23.94 6.75 0.24
N ASP A 153 24.26 7.44 1.31
CA ASP A 153 23.55 8.65 1.74
C ASP A 153 23.70 9.76 0.69
N ASN A 154 22.61 10.19 0.08
CA ASN A 154 22.56 11.27 -0.92
C ASN A 154 21.90 12.55 -0.35
N GLY A 155 21.81 12.66 0.97
CA GLY A 155 21.31 13.85 1.65
C GLY A 155 19.93 13.69 2.27
N SER A 156 19.54 14.69 3.01
CA SER A 156 18.24 14.77 3.70
C SER A 156 17.61 16.13 3.46
N LEU A 157 16.26 16.16 3.40
CA LEU A 157 15.49 17.38 3.30
C LEU A 157 14.52 17.49 4.48
N THR A 158 14.48 18.66 5.11
CA THR A 158 13.49 18.96 6.15
C THR A 158 12.11 19.18 5.50
N VAL A 159 11.10 18.54 6.07
CA VAL A 159 9.70 18.61 5.68
C VAL A 159 8.84 19.13 6.85
N GLY A 160 7.60 18.74 6.98
CA GLY A 160 6.82 19.07 8.17
C GLY A 160 7.05 18.09 9.33
N ASP A 161 6.37 18.34 10.47
CA ASP A 161 6.60 17.61 11.72
C ASP A 161 6.05 16.17 11.62
N VAL A 162 6.87 15.23 12.03
CA VAL A 162 6.54 13.79 12.09
C VAL A 162 6.08 13.24 10.73
N PRO A 163 6.97 13.19 9.71
CA PRO A 163 6.66 12.59 8.43
C PRO A 163 6.44 11.08 8.59
N ILE A 164 5.29 10.58 8.13
CA ILE A 164 4.86 9.19 8.36
C ILE A 164 4.57 8.39 7.11
N LYS A 165 4.26 9.06 5.98
CA LYS A 165 3.91 8.41 4.73
C LYS A 165 4.52 9.14 3.54
N LEU A 166 4.92 8.36 2.53
CA LEU A 166 5.49 8.83 1.27
C LEU A 166 4.67 8.28 0.10
N ILE A 167 4.49 9.07 -0.92
CA ILE A 167 4.13 8.60 -2.27
C ILE A 167 5.02 9.28 -3.29
N SER A 168 5.21 8.63 -4.44
CA SER A 168 6.03 9.12 -5.53
C SER A 168 5.25 9.16 -6.83
N GLY A 169 5.54 10.14 -7.67
CA GLY A 169 4.93 10.31 -8.99
C GLY A 169 5.52 11.52 -9.69
N ASP A 170 5.27 11.66 -10.98
CA ASP A 170 5.59 12.87 -11.73
C ASP A 170 4.37 13.80 -11.67
N TRP A 171 4.36 14.69 -10.68
CA TRP A 171 3.21 15.58 -10.43
C TRP A 171 3.21 16.85 -11.30
N ASN A 172 4.35 17.16 -11.90
CA ASN A 172 4.55 18.38 -12.69
C ASN A 172 4.79 18.11 -14.19
N SER A 173 4.72 16.84 -14.60
CA SER A 173 4.90 16.38 -15.97
C SER A 173 6.29 16.69 -16.57
N ASP A 174 7.34 16.69 -15.72
CA ASP A 174 8.73 16.94 -16.14
C ASP A 174 9.54 15.65 -16.39
N ASN A 175 8.91 14.47 -16.27
CA ASN A 175 9.48 13.12 -16.36
C ASN A 175 10.49 12.79 -15.26
N GLN A 176 10.49 13.50 -14.16
CA GLN A 176 11.23 13.14 -12.95
C GLN A 176 10.25 12.71 -11.86
N ILE A 177 10.66 11.78 -11.03
CA ILE A 177 9.80 11.28 -9.97
C ILE A 177 9.90 12.21 -8.76
N ASP A 178 8.81 12.91 -8.48
CA ASP A 178 8.60 13.79 -7.35
C ASP A 178 8.15 13.02 -6.10
N LEU A 179 7.98 13.71 -4.98
CA LEU A 179 7.54 13.15 -3.71
C LEU A 179 6.42 13.94 -3.07
N ILE A 180 5.53 13.21 -2.40
CA ILE A 180 4.56 13.79 -1.48
C ILE A 180 4.76 13.15 -0.11
N VAL A 181 4.80 13.98 0.93
CA VAL A 181 5.08 13.57 2.31
C VAL A 181 3.94 13.98 3.21
N VAL A 182 3.39 12.99 3.93
CA VAL A 182 2.37 13.23 4.96
C VAL A 182 3.07 13.57 6.27
N ASN A 183 2.84 14.79 6.78
CA ASN A 183 3.39 15.28 8.03
C ASN A 183 2.28 15.32 9.08
N ARG A 184 2.27 14.34 9.98
CA ARG A 184 1.14 14.09 10.87
C ARG A 184 0.90 15.21 11.89
N ASP A 185 1.94 15.65 12.60
CA ASP A 185 1.76 16.44 13.80
C ASP A 185 1.57 17.94 13.52
N ASN A 186 2.01 18.44 12.37
CA ASN A 186 1.69 19.81 11.94
C ASN A 186 0.58 19.92 10.90
N SER A 187 -0.18 18.83 10.71
CA SER A 187 -1.38 18.80 9.85
C SER A 187 -1.10 19.34 8.44
N SER A 188 -0.05 18.81 7.81
CA SER A 188 0.36 19.26 6.49
C SER A 188 0.78 18.13 5.56
N ILE A 189 0.76 18.44 4.27
CA ILE A 189 1.34 17.63 3.21
C ILE A 189 2.43 18.46 2.54
N SER A 190 3.64 17.93 2.45
CA SER A 190 4.72 18.55 1.68
C SER A 190 4.77 17.99 0.28
N ILE A 191 4.72 18.85 -0.73
CA ILE A 191 4.91 18.51 -2.14
C ILE A 191 6.37 18.86 -2.47
N LEU A 192 7.12 17.88 -2.96
CA LEU A 192 8.54 18.03 -3.24
C LEU A 192 8.79 17.77 -4.72
N GLN A 193 9.35 18.75 -5.39
CA GLN A 193 9.85 18.59 -6.75
C GLN A 193 11.28 18.04 -6.73
N ASN A 194 11.53 17.13 -7.66
CA ASN A 194 12.82 16.50 -7.89
C ASN A 194 13.57 17.18 -9.01
N SER A 195 14.86 17.27 -8.89
CA SER A 195 15.77 17.63 -9.97
C SER A 195 17.00 16.71 -9.91
N ASN A 196 16.91 15.56 -10.59
CA ASN A 196 17.97 14.54 -10.64
C ASN A 196 18.54 14.15 -9.24
N GLY A 197 17.64 13.79 -8.32
CA GLY A 197 17.98 13.38 -6.96
C GLY A 197 18.18 14.54 -5.97
N VAL A 198 17.85 15.77 -6.37
CA VAL A 198 17.83 16.94 -5.48
C VAL A 198 16.39 17.38 -5.28
N PHE A 199 15.82 17.08 -4.12
CA PHE A 199 14.46 17.47 -3.76
C PHE A 199 14.39 18.88 -3.17
N SER A 200 13.31 19.58 -3.48
CA SER A 200 12.95 20.87 -2.88
C SER A 200 11.45 20.93 -2.61
N VAL A 201 11.05 21.53 -1.48
CA VAL A 201 9.62 21.74 -1.17
C VAL A 201 9.07 22.80 -2.11
N SER A 202 8.16 22.42 -3.00
CA SER A 202 7.49 23.33 -3.94
C SER A 202 6.20 23.92 -3.36
N GLN A 203 5.47 23.11 -2.55
CA GLN A 203 4.24 23.53 -1.91
C GLN A 203 4.06 22.81 -0.57
N THR A 204 3.38 23.45 0.38
CA THR A 204 2.90 22.83 1.61
C THR A 204 1.40 23.04 1.71
N LEU A 205 0.64 21.96 1.77
CA LEU A 205 -0.82 21.98 1.90
C LEU A 205 -1.17 21.92 3.39
N SER A 206 -2.04 22.82 3.85
CA SER A 206 -2.64 22.73 5.19
C SER A 206 -3.89 21.86 5.11
N VAL A 207 -3.91 20.77 5.83
CA VAL A 207 -4.98 19.77 5.80
C VAL A 207 -5.65 19.61 7.16
N SER A 208 -6.69 18.76 7.26
CA SER A 208 -7.33 18.45 8.54
C SER A 208 -6.38 17.78 9.51
N GLU A 209 -6.70 17.86 10.81
CA GLU A 209 -5.83 17.37 11.90
C GLU A 209 -5.44 15.90 11.74
N HIS A 210 -4.16 15.64 11.99
CA HIS A 210 -3.53 14.31 11.94
C HIS A 210 -3.78 13.55 10.62
N PRO A 211 -3.28 14.08 9.48
CA PRO A 211 -3.28 13.31 8.23
C PRO A 211 -2.46 12.02 8.41
N ILE A 212 -2.97 10.92 7.87
CA ILE A 212 -2.35 9.61 8.05
C ILE A 212 -2.04 8.90 6.73
N GLN A 213 -2.80 9.22 5.69
CA GLN A 213 -2.67 8.56 4.39
C GLN A 213 -2.98 9.55 3.27
N VAL A 214 -2.38 9.30 2.13
CA VAL A 214 -2.65 10.00 0.88
C VAL A 214 -2.78 8.98 -0.25
N ALA A 215 -3.76 9.17 -1.10
CA ALA A 215 -3.93 8.42 -2.34
C ALA A 215 -3.88 9.39 -3.52
N SER A 216 -3.54 8.89 -4.70
CA SER A 216 -3.44 9.70 -5.90
C SER A 216 -4.08 9.02 -7.10
N ALA A 217 -4.80 9.80 -7.89
CA ALA A 217 -5.39 9.40 -9.16
C ALA A 217 -5.86 10.66 -9.92
N ASP A 218 -6.22 10.52 -11.18
CA ASP A 218 -6.92 11.54 -11.96
C ASP A 218 -8.41 11.44 -11.62
N TRP A 219 -8.94 12.35 -10.77
CA TRP A 219 -10.33 12.32 -10.35
C TRP A 219 -11.25 13.27 -11.12
N ASP A 220 -10.70 14.24 -11.87
CA ASP A 220 -11.51 15.17 -12.66
C ASP A 220 -11.43 14.97 -14.18
N GLY A 221 -10.62 14.00 -14.62
CA GLY A 221 -10.55 13.57 -16.01
C GLY A 221 -9.68 14.47 -16.87
N ASP A 222 -8.81 15.28 -16.26
CA ASP A 222 -7.93 16.21 -16.99
C ASP A 222 -6.55 15.59 -17.34
N ASN A 223 -6.30 14.34 -16.93
CA ASN A 223 -5.08 13.55 -17.03
C ASN A 223 -3.92 14.02 -16.14
N ASP A 224 -4.15 14.92 -15.23
CA ASP A 224 -3.21 15.27 -14.19
C ASP A 224 -3.52 14.47 -12.91
N THR A 225 -2.51 14.05 -12.19
CA THR A 225 -2.76 13.22 -10.99
C THR A 225 -3.03 14.10 -9.79
N ASP A 226 -4.19 13.92 -9.18
CA ASP A 226 -4.71 14.61 -8.01
C ASP A 226 -4.39 13.89 -6.71
N LEU A 227 -4.79 14.46 -5.55
CA LEU A 227 -4.59 13.88 -4.23
C LEU A 227 -5.89 13.79 -3.44
N ALA A 228 -6.05 12.66 -2.73
CA ALA A 228 -6.98 12.51 -1.63
C ALA A 228 -6.18 12.39 -0.32
N VAL A 229 -6.53 13.16 0.68
CA VAL A 229 -5.86 13.16 2.00
C VAL A 229 -6.83 12.65 3.05
N LEU A 230 -6.45 11.59 3.76
CA LEU A 230 -7.20 11.01 4.86
C LEU A 230 -6.66 11.52 6.18
N SER A 231 -7.55 12.11 7.00
CA SER A 231 -7.22 12.60 8.33
C SER A 231 -7.95 11.79 9.40
N LYS A 232 -7.19 11.30 10.38
CA LYS A 232 -7.68 10.34 11.38
C LYS A 232 -8.66 10.93 12.36
N GLU A 233 -8.37 12.10 12.91
CA GLU A 233 -9.18 12.69 13.98
C GLU A 233 -10.47 13.33 13.45
N SER A 234 -10.42 13.90 12.25
CA SER A 234 -11.59 14.51 11.60
C SER A 234 -12.50 13.50 10.90
N THR A 235 -12.04 12.26 10.67
CA THR A 235 -12.74 11.25 9.87
C THR A 235 -13.17 11.75 8.49
N LEU A 236 -12.31 12.56 7.87
CA LEU A 236 -12.57 13.21 6.59
C LEU A 236 -11.55 12.78 5.54
N VAL A 237 -12.03 12.64 4.32
CA VAL A 237 -11.23 12.66 3.10
C VAL A 237 -11.37 14.04 2.45
N GLN A 238 -10.24 14.67 2.15
CA GLN A 238 -10.14 15.95 1.45
C GLN A 238 -9.50 15.73 0.08
N ILE A 239 -10.08 16.35 -0.96
CA ILE A 239 -9.58 16.25 -2.34
C ILE A 239 -8.82 17.53 -2.69
N TRP A 240 -7.69 17.33 -3.39
CA TRP A 240 -6.83 18.39 -3.86
C TRP A 240 -6.52 18.16 -5.34
N LEU A 241 -7.03 19.02 -6.21
CA LEU A 241 -6.82 18.91 -7.66
C LEU A 241 -5.48 19.53 -8.06
N ASN A 242 -4.78 18.83 -8.95
CA ASN A 242 -3.53 19.27 -9.55
C ASN A 242 -3.85 20.14 -10.77
N SER A 243 -3.02 21.08 -11.05
CA SER A 243 -3.09 21.94 -12.26
C SER A 243 -2.21 21.45 -13.40
N GLY A 244 -1.65 20.26 -13.32
CA GLY A 244 -0.66 19.72 -14.27
C GLY A 244 0.76 20.26 -14.10
N SER A 245 0.95 21.14 -13.15
CA SER A 245 2.26 21.74 -12.85
C SER A 245 2.78 21.41 -11.44
N GLY A 246 2.18 20.43 -10.79
CA GLY A 246 2.49 20.05 -9.40
C GLY A 246 1.99 21.06 -8.37
N ILE A 247 1.02 21.91 -8.75
CA ILE A 247 0.37 22.86 -7.85
C ILE A 247 -1.05 22.37 -7.53
N PHE A 248 -1.28 22.06 -6.27
CA PHE A 248 -2.53 21.48 -5.78
C PHE A 248 -3.42 22.54 -5.13
N SER A 249 -4.71 22.45 -5.39
CA SER A 249 -5.75 23.33 -4.79
C SER A 249 -6.86 22.48 -4.18
N ALA A 250 -7.30 22.89 -2.96
CA ALA A 250 -8.34 22.15 -2.24
C ALA A 250 -9.69 22.26 -2.92
N GLN A 251 -10.39 21.14 -3.04
CA GLN A 251 -11.82 21.12 -3.34
C GLN A 251 -12.63 21.55 -2.11
N SER A 252 -13.81 22.12 -2.34
CA SER A 252 -14.70 22.57 -1.26
C SER A 252 -15.39 21.41 -0.54
N ASN A 253 -15.56 20.28 -1.23
CA ASN A 253 -16.26 19.12 -0.71
C ASN A 253 -15.31 18.24 0.12
N THR A 254 -15.83 17.68 1.19
CA THR A 254 -15.14 16.69 2.02
C THR A 254 -16.07 15.49 2.25
N TYR A 255 -15.49 14.30 2.40
CA TYR A 255 -16.25 13.07 2.51
C TYR A 255 -16.02 12.43 3.87
N THR A 256 -17.11 12.28 4.65
CA THR A 256 -17.03 11.69 5.98
C THR A 256 -16.99 10.18 5.88
N VAL A 257 -15.98 9.55 6.49
CA VAL A 257 -15.80 8.10 6.58
C VAL A 257 -16.11 7.58 7.99
N GLY A 258 -15.91 6.28 8.23
CA GLY A 258 -16.14 5.70 9.55
C GLY A 258 -15.10 6.13 10.59
N SER A 259 -15.28 5.68 11.83
CA SER A 259 -14.44 6.09 12.96
C SER A 259 -13.06 5.43 12.95
N LEU A 260 -12.06 6.17 13.42
CA LEU A 260 -10.65 5.78 13.45
C LEU A 260 -10.20 5.20 12.10
N PRO A 261 -10.29 5.94 11.01
CA PRO A 261 -9.78 5.48 9.73
C PRO A 261 -8.26 5.27 9.82
N ILE A 262 -7.72 4.30 9.08
CA ILE A 262 -6.30 3.92 9.16
C ILE A 262 -5.63 3.95 7.80
N ASP A 263 -6.29 3.43 6.75
CA ASP A 263 -5.69 3.27 5.42
C ASP A 263 -6.67 3.67 4.33
N MET A 264 -6.15 4.10 3.19
CA MET A 264 -6.91 4.56 2.03
C MET A 264 -6.18 4.20 0.74
N ILE A 265 -6.90 3.61 -0.19
CA ILE A 265 -6.41 3.27 -1.53
C ILE A 265 -7.37 3.77 -2.60
N SER A 266 -6.84 3.98 -3.82
CA SER A 266 -7.60 4.39 -5.00
C SER A 266 -7.71 3.26 -6.03
N GLY A 267 -8.78 3.26 -6.81
CA GLY A 267 -9.03 2.32 -7.90
C GLY A 267 -10.42 2.49 -8.47
N ASP A 268 -10.75 1.83 -9.56
CA ASP A 268 -12.10 1.78 -10.13
C ASP A 268 -12.84 0.56 -9.56
N TRP A 269 -13.63 0.77 -8.50
CA TRP A 269 -14.30 -0.30 -7.77
C TRP A 269 -15.66 -0.70 -8.36
N ASN A 270 -16.28 0.19 -9.15
CA ASN A 270 -17.59 -0.02 -9.75
C ASN A 270 -17.54 -0.28 -11.26
N CYS A 271 -16.35 -0.27 -11.86
CA CYS A 271 -16.09 -0.48 -13.28
C CYS A 271 -16.74 0.59 -14.20
N ASP A 272 -16.80 1.84 -13.75
CA ASP A 272 -17.31 2.95 -14.55
C ASP A 272 -16.20 3.78 -15.24
N SER A 273 -14.95 3.37 -15.07
CA SER A 273 -13.73 4.01 -15.57
C SER A 273 -13.34 5.30 -14.84
N ASN A 274 -14.06 5.70 -13.81
CA ASN A 274 -13.63 6.75 -12.90
C ASN A 274 -12.84 6.13 -11.75
N GLN A 275 -11.99 6.95 -11.14
CA GLN A 275 -11.24 6.49 -9.96
C GLN A 275 -12.06 6.74 -8.70
N ASP A 276 -12.11 5.74 -7.84
CA ASP A 276 -12.82 5.70 -6.57
C ASP A 276 -11.83 5.67 -5.39
N LEU A 277 -12.34 5.77 -4.18
CA LEU A 277 -11.57 5.60 -2.95
C LEU A 277 -12.16 4.51 -2.05
N ALA A 278 -11.29 3.75 -1.41
CA ALA A 278 -11.65 2.82 -0.34
C ALA A 278 -10.89 3.19 0.94
N VAL A 279 -11.59 3.26 2.07
CA VAL A 279 -11.02 3.63 3.37
C VAL A 279 -11.31 2.55 4.41
N SER A 280 -10.29 2.07 5.12
CA SER A 280 -10.45 1.15 6.24
C SER A 280 -10.76 1.91 7.54
N ASN A 281 -11.89 1.59 8.18
CA ASN A 281 -12.35 2.21 9.41
C ASN A 281 -12.16 1.25 10.59
N PHE A 282 -11.03 1.40 11.28
CA PHE A 282 -10.64 0.52 12.38
C PHE A 282 -11.65 0.52 13.53
N GLY A 283 -12.19 1.70 13.86
CA GLY A 283 -13.13 1.85 14.98
C GLY A 283 -14.48 1.20 14.73
N ASP A 284 -15.00 1.32 13.53
CA ASP A 284 -16.32 0.79 13.16
C ASP A 284 -16.27 -0.63 12.60
N SER A 285 -15.09 -1.15 12.30
CA SER A 285 -14.93 -2.45 11.62
C SER A 285 -15.64 -2.48 10.25
N THR A 286 -15.41 -1.43 9.47
CA THR A 286 -16.01 -1.25 8.14
C THR A 286 -14.96 -0.78 7.12
N LEU A 287 -15.32 -0.88 5.84
CA LEU A 287 -14.74 -0.09 4.77
C LEU A 287 -15.74 0.98 4.33
N SER A 288 -15.24 2.16 3.98
CA SER A 288 -16.01 3.17 3.24
C SER A 288 -15.56 3.15 1.79
N LEU A 289 -16.47 2.86 0.85
CA LEU A 289 -16.25 3.05 -0.58
C LEU A 289 -16.86 4.38 -1.00
N ILE A 290 -16.10 5.17 -1.74
CA ILE A 290 -16.48 6.52 -2.15
C ILE A 290 -16.28 6.58 -3.66
N TYR A 291 -17.39 6.51 -4.41
CA TYR A 291 -17.34 6.44 -5.86
C TYR A 291 -17.13 7.80 -6.48
N GLY A 292 -16.11 7.90 -7.35
CA GLY A 292 -15.80 9.09 -8.11
C GLY A 292 -16.72 9.25 -9.31
N ASN A 293 -17.01 10.48 -9.70
CA ASN A 293 -17.86 10.77 -10.86
C ASN A 293 -17.09 11.32 -12.06
N GLY A 294 -15.75 11.32 -12.00
CA GLY A 294 -14.87 11.79 -13.06
C GLY A 294 -14.85 13.32 -13.23
N THR A 295 -15.33 14.09 -12.23
CA THR A 295 -15.31 15.57 -12.27
C THR A 295 -14.64 16.17 -11.03
N GLY A 296 -13.88 15.38 -10.28
CA GLY A 296 -13.27 15.76 -9.00
C GLY A 296 -14.22 15.70 -7.80
N ASP A 297 -15.47 15.32 -8.00
CA ASP A 297 -16.45 15.08 -6.95
C ASP A 297 -16.74 13.58 -6.80
N PHE A 298 -17.27 13.21 -5.64
CA PHE A 298 -17.59 11.83 -5.28
C PHE A 298 -18.99 11.71 -4.69
N ASP A 299 -19.55 10.51 -4.79
CA ASP A 299 -20.78 10.14 -4.14
C ASP A 299 -20.64 10.03 -2.62
N SER A 300 -21.79 9.93 -1.93
CA SER A 300 -21.79 9.66 -0.48
C SER A 300 -21.19 8.27 -0.21
N PRO A 301 -20.32 8.14 0.82
CA PRO A 301 -19.65 6.88 1.12
C PRO A 301 -20.62 5.72 1.36
N LEU A 302 -20.37 4.60 0.68
CA LEU A 302 -21.02 3.32 0.92
C LEU A 302 -20.24 2.56 1.99
N THR A 303 -20.92 2.04 3.00
CA THR A 303 -20.30 1.30 4.09
C THR A 303 -20.39 -0.20 3.89
N ILE A 304 -19.24 -0.88 3.92
CA ILE A 304 -19.14 -2.35 3.87
C ILE A 304 -18.65 -2.86 5.22
N SER A 305 -19.35 -3.83 5.82
CA SER A 305 -18.90 -4.46 7.05
C SER A 305 -17.68 -5.36 6.80
N THR A 306 -16.68 -5.25 7.67
CA THR A 306 -15.51 -6.14 7.67
C THR A 306 -15.40 -6.89 8.99
N ARG A 307 -14.32 -7.66 9.16
CA ARG A 307 -13.94 -8.18 10.48
C ARG A 307 -13.41 -7.06 11.37
N SER A 308 -13.28 -7.36 12.66
CA SER A 308 -12.91 -6.37 13.68
C SER A 308 -11.55 -5.71 13.39
N GLY A 309 -11.55 -4.40 13.35
CA GLY A 309 -10.36 -3.55 13.29
C GLY A 309 -9.53 -3.69 12.02
N PRO A 310 -10.08 -3.39 10.82
CA PRO A 310 -9.31 -3.32 9.58
C PRO A 310 -8.19 -2.27 9.71
N ARG A 311 -7.02 -2.55 9.13
CA ARG A 311 -5.84 -1.67 9.24
C ARG A 311 -5.30 -1.31 7.87
N THR A 312 -4.69 -2.27 7.19
CA THR A 312 -4.05 -2.07 5.91
C THR A 312 -4.80 -2.82 4.83
N MET A 313 -4.79 -2.31 3.62
CA MET A 313 -5.53 -2.87 2.49
C MET A 313 -4.67 -2.90 1.24
N VAL A 314 -4.90 -3.92 0.42
CA VAL A 314 -4.50 -3.94 -0.99
C VAL A 314 -5.66 -4.42 -1.83
N ALA A 315 -5.68 -4.02 -3.09
CA ALA A 315 -6.70 -4.45 -4.02
C ALA A 315 -6.09 -4.97 -5.31
N ALA A 316 -6.66 -6.04 -5.82
CA ALA A 316 -6.37 -6.62 -7.13
C ALA A 316 -7.51 -7.54 -7.53
N ASP A 317 -7.53 -7.96 -8.79
CA ASP A 317 -8.38 -9.06 -9.25
C ASP A 317 -7.74 -10.39 -8.81
N PHE A 318 -8.13 -10.88 -7.64
CA PHE A 318 -7.55 -12.10 -7.06
C PHE A 318 -8.21 -13.39 -7.56
N ASP A 319 -9.43 -13.31 -8.08
CA ASP A 319 -10.15 -14.46 -8.60
C ASP A 319 -10.27 -14.48 -10.14
N ASN A 320 -9.68 -13.47 -10.80
CA ASN A 320 -9.61 -13.31 -12.24
C ASN A 320 -11.00 -13.16 -12.89
N ASP A 321 -11.91 -12.42 -12.21
CA ASP A 321 -13.23 -12.06 -12.73
C ASP A 321 -13.24 -10.68 -13.41
N SER A 322 -12.09 -10.05 -13.55
CA SER A 322 -11.86 -8.71 -14.12
C SER A 322 -12.39 -7.57 -13.26
N LYS A 323 -12.61 -7.80 -11.97
CA LYS A 323 -12.98 -6.78 -10.99
C LYS A 323 -11.97 -6.75 -9.85
N MET A 324 -11.97 -5.64 -9.15
CA MET A 324 -11.04 -5.46 -8.03
C MET A 324 -11.63 -6.02 -6.75
N ASP A 325 -10.85 -6.87 -6.09
CA ASP A 325 -11.14 -7.44 -4.78
C ASP A 325 -10.28 -6.76 -3.71
N PHE A 326 -10.67 -6.87 -2.44
CA PHE A 326 -9.89 -6.33 -1.33
C PHE A 326 -9.30 -7.42 -0.45
N VAL A 327 -7.99 -7.36 -0.20
CA VAL A 327 -7.36 -8.04 0.93
C VAL A 327 -7.16 -7.04 2.05
N VAL A 328 -7.74 -7.34 3.21
CA VAL A 328 -7.73 -6.45 4.37
C VAL A 328 -7.03 -7.15 5.53
N GLY A 329 -6.00 -6.51 6.06
CA GLY A 329 -5.34 -6.93 7.29
C GLY A 329 -6.08 -6.40 8.52
N HIS A 330 -6.28 -7.25 9.53
CA HIS A 330 -7.06 -6.92 10.72
C HIS A 330 -6.23 -6.86 11.99
N LYS A 331 -6.75 -6.16 13.00
CA LYS A 331 -6.13 -6.14 14.31
C LYS A 331 -6.13 -7.55 14.92
N PHE A 332 -5.17 -7.71 15.77
CA PHE A 332 -5.03 -8.80 16.68
C PHE A 332 -6.26 -9.02 17.60
N LEU A 333 -6.79 -10.24 17.66
CA LEU A 333 -7.83 -10.62 18.62
C LEU A 333 -7.21 -11.46 19.75
N VAL A 334 -7.25 -10.94 20.97
CA VAL A 334 -6.94 -11.71 22.17
C VAL A 334 -8.21 -12.42 22.64
N SER A 335 -8.22 -13.74 22.67
CA SER A 335 -9.31 -14.48 23.33
C SER A 335 -9.22 -14.30 24.83
N THR A 336 -10.31 -13.88 25.48
CA THR A 336 -10.39 -13.68 26.94
C THR A 336 -10.56 -15.00 27.73
N SER A 337 -10.59 -16.15 27.07
CA SER A 337 -10.86 -17.46 27.67
C SER A 337 -9.64 -18.37 27.84
N GLY A 338 -8.47 -17.82 28.11
CA GLY A 338 -7.33 -18.59 28.68
C GLY A 338 -6.62 -19.60 27.76
N SER A 339 -7.09 -19.82 26.54
CA SER A 339 -6.44 -20.65 25.53
C SER A 339 -6.38 -19.86 24.21
N ALA A 340 -5.65 -18.75 24.23
CA ALA A 340 -5.59 -17.81 23.12
C ALA A 340 -4.67 -18.31 22.03
N LEU A 341 -5.22 -18.74 20.92
CA LEU A 341 -4.58 -18.66 19.61
C LEU A 341 -4.69 -17.22 19.14
N ILE A 342 -3.59 -16.53 19.14
CA ILE A 342 -3.47 -15.18 18.60
C ILE A 342 -3.05 -15.36 17.14
N THR A 343 -3.97 -15.15 16.23
CA THR A 343 -3.70 -15.24 14.80
C THR A 343 -3.80 -13.85 14.19
N GLY A 344 -2.81 -13.46 13.42
CA GLY A 344 -2.97 -12.39 12.43
C GLY A 344 -4.12 -12.79 11.51
N ASP A 345 -5.08 -11.89 11.29
CA ASP A 345 -6.29 -12.22 10.55
C ASP A 345 -6.36 -11.35 9.31
N PHE A 346 -6.65 -12.01 8.19
CA PHE A 346 -6.89 -11.37 6.92
C PHE A 346 -8.29 -11.72 6.45
N SER A 347 -8.92 -10.82 5.74
CA SER A 347 -10.13 -11.12 4.99
C SER A 347 -9.93 -10.76 3.52
N LEU A 348 -10.42 -11.61 2.66
CA LEU A 348 -10.61 -11.35 1.26
C LEU A 348 -12.09 -11.01 1.06
N THR A 349 -12.37 -9.86 0.48
CA THR A 349 -13.71 -9.43 0.10
C THR A 349 -13.75 -9.42 -1.41
N LEU A 350 -14.42 -10.40 -2.00
CA LEU A 350 -14.56 -10.51 -3.45
C LEU A 350 -15.66 -9.57 -3.95
N SER A 351 -15.46 -9.05 -5.14
CA SER A 351 -16.49 -8.34 -5.88
C SER A 351 -17.66 -9.29 -6.24
N ASP A 352 -18.89 -8.82 -6.21
CA ASP A 352 -20.08 -9.62 -6.58
C ASP A 352 -21.17 -8.75 -7.21
N ASN A 353 -21.58 -9.10 -8.40
CA ASN A 353 -22.68 -8.45 -9.11
C ASN A 353 -24.07 -8.71 -8.51
N GLY A 354 -24.24 -9.70 -7.63
CA GLY A 354 -25.51 -10.05 -7.00
C GLY A 354 -25.77 -9.39 -5.66
N SER A 355 -24.77 -8.77 -5.07
CA SER A 355 -24.86 -8.08 -3.78
C SER A 355 -25.37 -6.65 -3.94
N SER A 356 -26.17 -6.16 -3.00
CA SER A 356 -26.61 -4.76 -2.97
C SER A 356 -25.46 -3.77 -2.75
N THR A 357 -24.29 -4.23 -2.33
CA THR A 357 -23.07 -3.45 -2.11
C THR A 357 -22.02 -3.70 -3.19
N GLY A 358 -22.26 -4.61 -4.15
CA GLY A 358 -21.27 -5.04 -5.12
C GLY A 358 -20.18 -5.96 -4.56
N TYR A 359 -20.25 -6.35 -3.27
CA TYR A 359 -19.24 -7.18 -2.60
C TYR A 359 -19.89 -8.26 -1.73
N VAL A 360 -19.28 -9.45 -1.71
CA VAL A 360 -19.70 -10.55 -0.83
C VAL A 360 -19.17 -10.35 0.60
N THR A 361 -19.81 -11.05 1.54
CA THR A 361 -19.33 -11.11 2.91
C THR A 361 -17.86 -11.58 2.95
N PRO A 362 -16.97 -10.90 3.66
CA PRO A 362 -15.56 -11.24 3.69
C PRO A 362 -15.29 -12.68 4.09
N VAL A 363 -14.52 -13.38 3.26
CA VAL A 363 -14.00 -14.72 3.58
C VAL A 363 -12.69 -14.56 4.32
N SER A 364 -12.60 -15.16 5.50
CA SER A 364 -11.38 -15.16 6.29
C SER A 364 -10.46 -16.26 5.85
N PHE A 365 -9.18 -15.94 5.69
CA PHE A 365 -8.14 -16.93 5.74
C PHE A 365 -7.15 -16.54 6.84
N ALA A 366 -6.94 -17.46 7.76
CA ALA A 366 -5.81 -17.36 8.66
C ALA A 366 -4.60 -17.87 7.88
N ALA A 367 -3.70 -16.99 7.49
CA ALA A 367 -2.35 -17.44 7.32
C ALA A 367 -1.96 -18.00 8.69
N SER A 368 -1.70 -19.31 8.80
CA SER A 368 -1.22 -19.94 10.03
C SER A 368 0.21 -19.47 10.28
N LEU A 369 0.30 -18.17 10.52
CA LEU A 369 1.52 -17.50 10.86
C LEU A 369 1.80 -17.83 12.31
N ASP A 370 3.01 -18.14 12.62
CA ASP A 370 3.54 -18.67 13.89
C ASP A 370 2.77 -18.15 15.14
N LYS A 371 2.65 -18.98 16.17
CA LYS A 371 1.80 -18.81 17.38
C LYS A 371 1.99 -17.51 18.18
N GLY A 372 2.69 -16.51 17.63
CA GLY A 372 3.02 -15.25 18.27
C GLY A 372 2.01 -14.11 18.09
N GLY A 373 0.95 -14.31 17.31
CA GLY A 373 -0.13 -13.32 17.11
C GLY A 373 0.35 -11.99 16.54
N ALA A 374 0.38 -11.88 15.24
CA ALA A 374 0.83 -10.65 14.57
C ALA A 374 -0.34 -9.95 13.89
N ALA A 375 -0.62 -8.69 14.29
CA ALA A 375 -1.39 -7.80 13.43
C ALA A 375 -0.48 -7.36 12.28
N PRO A 376 -0.92 -7.44 11.01
CA PRO A 376 -0.18 -6.91 9.88
C PRO A 376 -0.01 -5.40 10.03
N ALA A 377 1.18 -4.91 9.66
CA ALA A 377 1.44 -3.47 9.65
C ALA A 377 1.29 -2.90 8.26
N ASP A 378 1.76 -3.63 7.25
CA ASP A 378 1.70 -3.23 5.85
C ASP A 378 1.50 -4.44 4.95
N LEU A 379 0.89 -4.21 3.79
CA LEU A 379 0.65 -5.19 2.74
C LEU A 379 1.21 -4.69 1.42
N ALA A 380 1.72 -5.61 0.62
CA ALA A 380 2.09 -5.34 -0.76
C ALA A 380 1.70 -6.53 -1.63
N ILE A 381 1.48 -6.29 -2.91
CA ILE A 381 1.23 -7.34 -3.91
C ILE A 381 2.24 -7.21 -5.05
N SER A 382 2.71 -8.35 -5.55
CA SER A 382 3.65 -8.37 -6.66
C SER A 382 3.74 -9.78 -7.26
N TYR A 383 4.38 -9.90 -8.41
CA TYR A 383 4.77 -11.18 -9.02
C TYR A 383 6.21 -11.49 -8.61
N VAL A 384 6.41 -12.14 -7.45
CA VAL A 384 7.76 -12.34 -6.88
C VAL A 384 8.40 -13.67 -7.26
N ASP A 385 7.63 -14.68 -7.65
CA ASP A 385 8.16 -16.00 -8.01
C ASP A 385 8.18 -16.28 -9.52
N ASN A 386 7.84 -15.31 -10.35
CA ASN A 386 7.76 -15.39 -11.82
C ASN A 386 6.72 -16.41 -12.37
N ASP A 387 5.73 -16.77 -11.60
CA ASP A 387 4.68 -17.70 -12.03
C ASP A 387 3.47 -17.03 -12.69
N SER A 388 3.50 -15.72 -12.90
CA SER A 388 2.42 -14.88 -13.47
C SER A 388 1.17 -14.77 -12.60
N LYS A 389 1.25 -15.08 -11.31
CA LYS A 389 0.19 -14.92 -10.33
C LYS A 389 0.58 -13.87 -9.30
N LEU A 390 -0.40 -13.14 -8.81
CA LEU A 390 -0.16 -12.13 -7.78
C LEU A 390 0.15 -12.79 -6.44
N ASP A 391 1.29 -12.44 -5.87
CA ASP A 391 1.70 -12.83 -4.54
C ASP A 391 1.37 -11.73 -3.54
N LEU A 392 1.04 -12.11 -2.30
CA LEU A 392 0.77 -11.19 -1.21
C LEU A 392 1.93 -11.20 -0.22
N LEU A 393 2.46 -10.02 0.06
CA LEU A 393 3.51 -9.78 1.03
C LEU A 393 2.92 -9.07 2.26
N ILE A 394 3.39 -9.46 3.44
CA ILE A 394 2.81 -9.02 4.70
C ILE A 394 3.93 -8.74 5.70
N THR A 395 3.95 -7.55 6.28
CA THR A 395 4.84 -7.27 7.42
C THR A 395 4.16 -7.63 8.73
N LEU A 396 4.89 -8.34 9.61
CA LEU A 396 4.41 -8.92 10.85
C LEU A 396 5.26 -8.45 12.05
N PRO A 397 4.98 -7.26 12.62
CA PRO A 397 5.83 -6.63 13.63
C PRO A 397 6.08 -7.48 14.88
N PHE A 398 5.06 -8.14 15.40
CA PHE A 398 5.18 -8.92 16.64
C PHE A 398 6.00 -10.20 16.46
N SER A 399 5.92 -10.85 15.32
CA SER A 399 6.71 -12.03 15.00
C SER A 399 8.08 -11.70 14.42
N LYS A 400 8.35 -10.42 14.11
CA LYS A 400 9.59 -9.91 13.50
C LYS A 400 9.84 -10.49 12.10
N LYS A 401 8.78 -10.73 11.37
CA LYS A 401 8.83 -11.43 10.08
C LYS A 401 8.13 -10.66 8.96
N ILE A 402 8.45 -11.05 7.74
CA ILE A 402 7.54 -10.92 6.61
C ILE A 402 6.99 -12.29 6.25
N ALA A 403 5.76 -12.33 5.78
CA ALA A 403 5.15 -13.51 5.19
C ALA A 403 4.89 -13.26 3.71
N LEU A 404 5.18 -14.27 2.92
CA LEU A 404 4.88 -14.35 1.51
C LEU A 404 3.82 -15.42 1.29
N LEU A 405 2.74 -15.05 0.62
CA LEU A 405 1.69 -15.97 0.18
C LEU A 405 1.73 -16.03 -1.35
N SER A 406 2.07 -17.21 -1.88
CA SER A 406 2.07 -17.46 -3.33
C SER A 406 0.66 -17.49 -3.86
N GLY A 407 0.42 -16.73 -4.94
CA GLY A 407 -0.85 -16.71 -5.63
C GLY A 407 -1.21 -18.07 -6.23
N LYS A 408 -2.50 -18.38 -6.31
CA LYS A 408 -3.01 -19.60 -6.90
C LYS A 408 -3.77 -19.28 -8.18
N GLN A 409 -3.50 -20.04 -9.25
CA GLN A 409 -4.30 -19.91 -10.46
C GLN A 409 -5.71 -20.48 -10.19
N TYR A 410 -6.70 -19.63 -10.29
CA TYR A 410 -8.09 -20.07 -10.22
C TYR A 410 -8.49 -20.69 -11.57
N TYR A 411 -8.70 -22.00 -11.61
CA TYR A 411 -9.34 -22.67 -12.74
C TYR A 411 -10.85 -22.68 -12.55
N GLY A 412 -11.46 -21.52 -12.49
CA GLY A 412 -12.89 -21.41 -12.68
C GLY A 412 -13.17 -21.41 -14.17
N ASN A 413 -13.83 -22.45 -14.70
CA ASN A 413 -14.51 -22.37 -15.97
C ASN A 413 -15.69 -21.41 -15.83
N LEU A 414 -15.42 -20.13 -15.76
CA LEU A 414 -16.42 -19.10 -15.98
C LEU A 414 -16.15 -18.56 -17.39
N SER A 415 -16.71 -19.27 -18.38
CA SER A 415 -17.03 -18.63 -19.63
C SER A 415 -18.01 -17.51 -19.31
N CYS A 416 -17.62 -16.27 -19.54
CA CYS A 416 -18.58 -15.20 -19.72
C CYS A 416 -19.60 -15.66 -20.74
N PRO A 417 -20.91 -15.53 -20.46
CA PRO A 417 -21.93 -15.87 -21.43
C PRO A 417 -21.90 -14.96 -22.65
#